data_21f2690cb090170a8fad1c3c1678dd70
#
_entry.id   21f2690cb090170a8fad1c3c1678dd70
#
_cell.length_a   1.000
_cell.length_b   1.000
_cell.length_c   1.000
_cell.angle_alpha   90.00
_cell.angle_beta   90.00
_cell.angle_gamma   90.00
#
_symmetry.space_group_name_H-M   'P 1'
#
loop_
_entity.id
_entity.type
_entity.pdbx_description
1 polymer ?
#
loop_
_entity_poly.entity_id
_entity_poly.type
_entity_poly.pdbx_seq_one_letter_code
_entity_poly.pdbx_strand_id
1 'polypeptide(L)'
;SISKGIVLDAETHRYSSLKKEITEWISPSTALHNFSVMGSTIQKGLSIITRHTDQLASYQNVFLEFGGNDCDFDWSAVSERPQAHHEPHTPLKQFEALYTKAIQLIQEKKGNPILLTLPPLEPKRYFQWISRNLHPDNILHWLGGVDTIYRWQEMYNMKVLLLAQKLHVPVVDIRSAFLAQHGYQALLCEDGIHPNRKGHRFIYKTIMQQYHPCLQN
;
A
#
# COMPACT_ATOMS: atom_id res chain seq x y z
N SER A 1 5.18 0.00 -2.46
CA SER A 1 5.52 -1.26 -3.18
C SER A 1 4.69 -1.45 -4.45
N ILE A 2 3.41 -1.15 -4.44
CA ILE A 2 2.47 -1.34 -5.58
C ILE A 2 2.92 -0.53 -6.78
N SER A 3 3.10 0.77 -6.63
CA SER A 3 3.49 1.66 -7.72
C SER A 3 4.88 1.37 -8.31
N LYS A 4 5.76 0.67 -7.58
CA LYS A 4 7.02 0.12 -8.12
C LYS A 4 6.86 -1.23 -8.82
N GLY A 5 5.69 -1.86 -8.69
CA GLY A 5 5.49 -3.22 -9.18
C GLY A 5 6.42 -4.22 -8.51
N ILE A 6 6.58 -4.13 -7.18
CA ILE A 6 7.45 -5.05 -6.45
C ILE A 6 6.80 -6.43 -6.40
N VAL A 7 7.52 -7.43 -6.88
CA VAL A 7 7.17 -8.86 -6.82
C VAL A 7 8.24 -9.64 -6.10
N LEU A 8 7.83 -10.66 -5.36
CA LEU A 8 8.71 -11.65 -4.77
C LEU A 8 8.84 -12.81 -5.75
N ASP A 9 10.06 -13.13 -6.12
CA ASP A 9 10.36 -14.30 -6.95
C ASP A 9 10.33 -15.57 -6.08
N ALA A 10 9.53 -16.55 -6.48
CA ALA A 10 9.26 -17.76 -5.69
C ALA A 10 10.47 -18.71 -5.59
N GLU A 11 11.39 -18.67 -6.57
CA GLU A 11 12.55 -19.57 -6.59
C GLU A 11 13.73 -18.98 -5.81
N THR A 12 13.98 -17.69 -6.01
CA THR A 12 15.13 -17.01 -5.42
C THR A 12 14.84 -16.30 -4.10
N HIS A 13 13.55 -16.16 -3.73
CA HIS A 13 13.06 -15.37 -2.59
C HIS A 13 13.57 -13.91 -2.59
N ARG A 14 13.85 -13.36 -3.77
CA ARG A 14 14.31 -11.99 -3.94
C ARG A 14 13.22 -11.10 -4.52
N TYR A 15 13.18 -9.87 -4.06
CA TYR A 15 12.28 -8.87 -4.62
C TYR A 15 12.84 -8.28 -5.91
N SER A 16 11.99 -8.16 -6.92
CA SER A 16 12.27 -7.50 -8.19
C SER A 16 11.17 -6.51 -8.54
N SER A 17 11.38 -5.70 -9.58
CA SER A 17 10.41 -4.68 -10.00
C SER A 17 9.94 -4.92 -11.42
N LEU A 18 8.63 -4.83 -11.64
CA LEU A 18 7.97 -4.90 -12.95
C LEU A 18 7.95 -3.55 -13.69
N LYS A 19 8.97 -2.70 -13.50
CA LYS A 19 8.98 -1.34 -14.06
C LYS A 19 8.75 -1.31 -15.59
N LYS A 20 9.32 -2.24 -16.32
CA LYS A 20 9.16 -2.33 -17.80
C LYS A 20 7.72 -2.68 -18.15
N GLU A 21 7.19 -3.73 -17.54
CA GLU A 21 5.83 -4.21 -17.77
C GLU A 21 4.77 -3.18 -17.41
N ILE A 22 4.98 -2.44 -16.32
CA ILE A 22 4.08 -1.35 -15.93
C ILE A 22 3.99 -0.30 -17.03
N THR A 23 5.10 0.07 -17.63
CA THR A 23 5.12 1.03 -18.76
C THR A 23 4.32 0.52 -19.97
N GLU A 24 4.31 -0.79 -20.19
CA GLU A 24 3.52 -1.43 -21.27
C GLU A 24 2.01 -1.48 -20.94
N TRP A 25 1.64 -1.54 -19.66
CA TRP A 25 0.23 -1.60 -19.23
C TRP A 25 -0.46 -0.25 -19.17
N ILE A 26 0.30 0.83 -19.22
CA ILE A 26 -0.20 2.20 -19.21
C ILE A 26 -0.29 2.69 -20.67
N SER A 27 -1.28 3.52 -20.96
CA SER A 27 -1.42 4.12 -22.29
C SER A 27 -0.14 4.86 -22.71
N PRO A 28 0.33 4.70 -23.96
CA PRO A 28 1.49 5.45 -24.47
C PRO A 28 1.36 6.98 -24.35
N SER A 29 0.13 7.50 -24.27
CA SER A 29 -0.14 8.92 -24.08
C SER A 29 0.01 9.40 -22.62
N THR A 30 0.26 8.49 -21.67
CA THR A 30 0.36 8.81 -20.25
C THR A 30 1.82 8.84 -19.80
N ALA A 31 2.29 10.01 -19.35
CA ALA A 31 3.59 10.12 -18.71
C ALA A 31 3.47 9.72 -17.22
N LEU A 32 4.20 8.68 -16.82
CA LEU A 32 4.25 8.21 -15.42
C LEU A 32 5.57 8.61 -14.76
N HIS A 33 5.49 9.45 -13.73
CA HIS A 33 6.61 9.77 -12.84
C HIS A 33 6.46 9.00 -11.52
N ASN A 34 7.38 8.11 -11.21
CA ASN A 34 7.28 7.21 -10.06
C ASN A 34 8.32 7.57 -9.00
N PHE A 35 7.86 8.16 -7.90
CA PHE A 35 8.67 8.55 -6.74
C PHE A 35 8.59 7.53 -5.58
N SER A 36 7.94 6.41 -5.76
CA SER A 36 7.77 5.41 -4.71
C SER A 36 9.11 4.81 -4.27
N VAL A 37 9.20 4.50 -2.99
CA VAL A 37 10.34 3.79 -2.37
C VAL A 37 9.79 2.55 -1.65
N MET A 38 10.46 1.41 -1.82
CA MET A 38 10.07 0.18 -1.14
C MET A 38 10.14 0.36 0.39
N GLY A 39 9.18 -0.18 1.12
CA GLY A 39 9.12 -0.06 2.58
C GLY A 39 8.73 1.33 3.11
N SER A 40 8.25 2.24 2.24
CA SER A 40 7.87 3.58 2.68
C SER A 40 6.59 3.60 3.51
N THR A 41 6.65 4.30 4.63
CA THR A 41 5.49 4.76 5.41
C THR A 41 5.01 6.11 4.89
N ILE A 42 3.86 6.58 5.37
CA ILE A 42 3.32 7.91 5.04
C ILE A 42 4.28 9.03 5.46
N GLN A 43 5.05 8.87 6.53
CA GLN A 43 6.07 9.84 6.93
C GLN A 43 7.14 10.02 5.86
N LYS A 44 7.63 8.92 5.29
CA LYS A 44 8.57 8.96 4.16
C LYS A 44 7.92 9.55 2.92
N GLY A 45 6.65 9.17 2.66
CA GLY A 45 5.84 9.73 1.57
C GLY A 45 5.72 11.24 1.66
N LEU A 46 5.34 11.78 2.81
CA LEU A 46 5.25 13.22 3.05
C LEU A 46 6.60 13.92 2.81
N SER A 47 7.72 13.33 3.26
CA SER A 47 9.06 13.86 2.99
C SER A 47 9.40 13.90 1.49
N ILE A 48 8.96 12.91 0.71
CA ILE A 48 9.13 12.89 -0.75
C ILE A 48 8.27 13.97 -1.39
N ILE A 49 6.99 14.08 -1.03
CA ILE A 49 6.07 15.10 -1.54
C ILE A 49 6.62 16.50 -1.28
N THR A 50 7.12 16.76 -0.06
CA THR A 50 7.70 18.06 0.33
C THR A 50 8.90 18.44 -0.54
N ARG A 51 9.74 17.48 -0.94
CA ARG A 51 10.90 17.75 -1.82
C ARG A 51 10.54 18.02 -3.26
N HIS A 52 9.34 17.63 -3.69
CA HIS A 52 8.86 17.78 -5.07
C HIS A 52 7.69 18.75 -5.20
N THR A 53 7.49 19.63 -4.21
CA THR A 53 6.35 20.59 -4.17
C THR A 53 6.26 21.45 -5.41
N ASP A 54 7.39 21.86 -5.98
CA ASP A 54 7.45 22.74 -7.16
C ASP A 54 6.96 22.04 -8.44
N GLN A 55 6.90 20.71 -8.44
CA GLN A 55 6.46 19.90 -9.57
C GLN A 55 5.00 19.48 -9.48
N LEU A 56 4.37 19.59 -8.30
CA LEU A 56 3.03 19.03 -8.06
C LEU A 56 1.96 19.59 -9.00
N ALA A 57 2.02 20.89 -9.30
CA ALA A 57 1.09 21.53 -10.21
C ALA A 57 1.24 21.09 -11.70
N SER A 58 2.38 20.50 -12.05
CA SER A 58 2.63 19.99 -13.41
C SER A 58 2.05 18.58 -13.65
N TYR A 59 1.68 17.86 -12.58
CA TYR A 59 1.08 16.54 -12.70
C TYR A 59 -0.44 16.67 -12.74
N GLN A 60 -1.06 16.00 -13.70
CA GLN A 60 -2.51 15.93 -13.79
C GLN A 60 -3.11 15.26 -12.54
N ASN A 61 -2.45 14.22 -12.03
CA ASN A 61 -2.89 13.46 -10.87
C ASN A 61 -1.70 12.97 -10.04
N VAL A 62 -1.86 12.95 -8.71
CA VAL A 62 -0.87 12.45 -7.76
C VAL A 62 -1.47 11.28 -6.99
N PHE A 63 -1.10 10.07 -7.38
CA PHE A 63 -1.59 8.85 -6.73
C PHE A 63 -0.84 8.56 -5.43
N LEU A 64 -1.57 8.32 -4.36
CA LEU A 64 -1.06 8.01 -3.03
C LEU A 64 -1.53 6.62 -2.59
N GLU A 65 -0.57 5.76 -2.22
CA GLU A 65 -0.83 4.45 -1.65
C GLU A 65 0.09 4.24 -0.44
N PHE A 66 -0.47 4.40 0.76
CA PHE A 66 0.19 4.22 2.04
C PHE A 66 -0.73 3.49 3.01
N GLY A 67 -0.14 2.79 3.98
CA GLY A 67 -0.84 2.05 5.02
C GLY A 67 -0.29 0.66 5.23
N GLY A 68 0.14 -0.04 4.17
CA GLY A 68 0.68 -1.40 4.29
C GLY A 68 1.93 -1.48 5.18
N ASN A 69 2.91 -0.60 4.95
CA ASN A 69 4.09 -0.52 5.82
C ASN A 69 3.81 0.22 7.13
N ASP A 70 2.83 1.12 7.13
CA ASP A 70 2.47 1.90 8.31
C ASP A 70 1.85 1.02 9.41
N CYS A 71 1.01 0.06 9.02
CA CYS A 71 0.34 -0.86 9.94
C CYS A 71 1.21 -2.04 10.38
N ASP A 72 2.39 -2.20 9.81
CA ASP A 72 3.30 -3.30 10.11
C ASP A 72 4.12 -3.05 11.38
N PHE A 73 4.71 -4.12 11.93
CA PHE A 73 5.42 -4.08 13.20
C PHE A 73 6.88 -4.53 13.05
N ASP A 74 7.71 -4.23 14.05
CA ASP A 74 9.00 -4.87 14.23
C ASP A 74 8.78 -6.28 14.80
N TRP A 75 8.66 -7.25 13.89
CA TRP A 75 8.38 -8.65 14.24
C TRP A 75 9.52 -9.30 15.03
N SER A 76 10.76 -8.83 14.88
CA SER A 76 11.88 -9.28 15.71
C SER A 76 11.66 -8.87 17.17
N ALA A 77 11.34 -7.61 17.40
CA ALA A 77 11.04 -7.11 18.75
C ALA A 77 9.82 -7.80 19.38
N VAL A 78 8.76 -8.06 18.58
CA VAL A 78 7.59 -8.83 19.03
C VAL A 78 7.98 -10.25 19.41
N SER A 79 8.76 -10.92 18.60
CA SER A 79 9.24 -12.29 18.83
C SER A 79 10.10 -12.42 20.10
N GLU A 80 10.96 -11.42 20.36
CA GLU A 80 11.86 -11.41 21.52
C GLU A 80 11.12 -11.06 22.82
N ARG A 81 10.12 -10.19 22.76
CA ARG A 81 9.41 -9.67 23.94
C ARG A 81 7.89 -9.68 23.76
N PRO A 82 7.25 -10.86 23.65
CA PRO A 82 5.82 -10.96 23.31
C PRO A 82 4.88 -10.43 24.39
N GLN A 83 5.38 -10.13 25.59
CA GLN A 83 4.61 -9.53 26.69
C GLN A 83 4.69 -7.99 26.71
N ALA A 84 5.57 -7.41 25.87
CA ALA A 84 5.72 -5.96 25.80
C ALA A 84 4.61 -5.32 24.94
N HIS A 85 4.40 -4.04 25.16
CA HIS A 85 3.60 -3.24 24.23
C HIS A 85 4.41 -2.95 22.97
N HIS A 86 3.85 -3.25 21.80
CA HIS A 86 4.43 -2.94 20.50
C HIS A 86 3.47 -2.04 19.71
N GLU A 87 4.02 -1.01 19.10
CA GLU A 87 3.28 -0.13 18.21
C GLU A 87 3.62 -0.43 16.74
N PRO A 88 2.68 -0.20 15.80
CA PRO A 88 2.98 -0.28 14.40
C PRO A 88 3.98 0.82 13.99
N HIS A 89 4.63 0.67 12.83
CA HIS A 89 5.62 1.64 12.34
C HIS A 89 5.09 3.08 12.32
N THR A 90 3.80 3.25 12.05
CA THR A 90 3.13 4.55 12.16
C THR A 90 1.80 4.35 12.89
N PRO A 91 1.68 4.68 14.18
CA PRO A 91 0.43 4.57 14.92
C PRO A 91 -0.74 5.26 14.20
N LEU A 92 -1.95 4.68 14.29
CA LEU A 92 -3.09 5.06 13.46
C LEU A 92 -3.45 6.56 13.53
N LYS A 93 -3.34 7.19 14.70
CA LYS A 93 -3.56 8.65 14.87
C LYS A 93 -2.50 9.46 14.13
N GLN A 94 -1.24 9.04 14.20
CA GLN A 94 -0.14 9.68 13.50
C GLN A 94 -0.28 9.48 11.98
N PHE A 95 -0.65 8.28 11.53
CA PHE A 95 -0.96 7.97 10.14
C PHE A 95 -2.01 8.92 9.58
N GLU A 96 -3.14 9.10 10.29
CA GLU A 96 -4.20 10.03 9.90
C GLU A 96 -3.68 11.47 9.76
N ALA A 97 -2.94 11.96 10.74
CA ALA A 97 -2.40 13.31 10.73
C ALA A 97 -1.42 13.55 9.58
N LEU A 98 -0.49 12.63 9.36
CA LEU A 98 0.52 12.73 8.30
C LEU A 98 -0.11 12.60 6.91
N TYR A 99 -1.09 11.71 6.74
CA TYR A 99 -1.77 11.54 5.46
C TYR A 99 -2.64 12.76 5.14
N THR A 100 -3.36 13.31 6.12
CA THR A 100 -4.07 14.59 5.99
C THR A 100 -3.13 15.69 5.51
N LYS A 101 -1.96 15.84 6.16
CA LYS A 101 -0.95 16.84 5.79
C LYS A 101 -0.42 16.62 4.36
N ALA A 102 -0.20 15.36 3.95
CA ALA A 102 0.25 15.06 2.60
C ALA A 102 -0.78 15.47 1.54
N ILE A 103 -2.06 15.15 1.77
CA ILE A 103 -3.17 15.51 0.87
C ILE A 103 -3.29 17.04 0.78
N GLN A 104 -3.34 17.73 1.91
CA GLN A 104 -3.46 19.19 1.95
C GLN A 104 -2.29 19.89 1.25
N LEU A 105 -1.05 19.43 1.47
CA LEU A 105 0.12 19.98 0.78
C LEU A 105 0.03 19.84 -0.74
N ILE A 106 -0.46 18.70 -1.25
CA ILE A 106 -0.66 18.51 -2.69
C ILE A 106 -1.73 19.49 -3.21
N GLN A 107 -2.86 19.62 -2.50
CA GLN A 107 -3.95 20.53 -2.88
C GLN A 107 -3.52 22.00 -2.84
N GLU A 108 -2.79 22.43 -1.80
CA GLU A 108 -2.23 23.78 -1.67
C GLU A 108 -1.29 24.13 -2.84
N LYS A 109 -0.58 23.13 -3.35
CA LYS A 109 0.31 23.24 -4.51
C LYS A 109 -0.40 23.00 -5.85
N LYS A 110 -1.75 23.04 -5.86
CA LYS A 110 -2.60 22.86 -7.05
C LYS A 110 -2.44 21.49 -7.73
N GLY A 111 -1.96 20.48 -7.02
CA GLY A 111 -1.96 19.09 -7.46
C GLY A 111 -3.31 18.43 -7.16
N ASN A 112 -3.64 17.37 -7.89
CA ASN A 112 -4.86 16.57 -7.70
C ASN A 112 -4.51 15.25 -7.01
N PRO A 113 -4.65 15.12 -5.67
CA PRO A 113 -4.39 13.87 -4.98
C PRO A 113 -5.49 12.84 -5.27
N ILE A 114 -5.08 11.59 -5.43
CA ILE A 114 -5.97 10.43 -5.58
C ILE A 114 -5.47 9.34 -4.65
N LEU A 115 -6.33 8.81 -3.81
CA LEU A 115 -5.98 7.75 -2.89
C LEU A 115 -6.25 6.38 -3.49
N LEU A 116 -5.40 5.41 -3.18
CA LEU A 116 -5.65 4.01 -3.48
C LEU A 116 -5.94 3.28 -2.18
N THR A 117 -6.98 2.44 -2.18
CA THR A 117 -7.19 1.49 -1.09
C THR A 117 -6.13 0.40 -1.11
N LEU A 118 -5.86 -0.19 0.05
CA LEU A 118 -4.84 -1.24 0.19
C LEU A 118 -5.36 -2.56 -0.41
N PRO A 119 -4.59 -3.25 -1.26
CA PRO A 119 -4.90 -4.63 -1.60
C PRO A 119 -5.05 -5.47 -0.32
N PRO A 120 -5.99 -6.43 -0.27
CA PRO A 120 -6.09 -7.32 0.87
C PRO A 120 -4.82 -8.19 0.96
N LEU A 121 -4.42 -8.53 2.17
CA LEU A 121 -3.36 -9.50 2.41
C LEU A 121 -3.94 -10.90 2.71
N GLU A 122 -3.10 -11.94 2.65
CA GLU A 122 -3.42 -13.27 3.11
C GLU A 122 -2.69 -13.52 4.46
N PRO A 123 -3.42 -13.49 5.60
CA PRO A 123 -2.79 -13.39 6.92
C PRO A 123 -1.97 -14.63 7.30
N LYS A 124 -2.37 -15.83 6.87
CA LYS A 124 -1.62 -17.08 7.19
C LYS A 124 -0.29 -17.11 6.46
N ARG A 125 -0.25 -16.75 5.16
CA ARG A 125 1.01 -16.66 4.41
C ARG A 125 1.92 -15.60 4.99
N TYR A 126 1.35 -14.42 5.31
CA TYR A 126 2.14 -13.34 5.89
C TYR A 126 2.71 -13.73 7.25
N PHE A 127 1.92 -14.35 8.12
CA PHE A 127 2.40 -14.88 9.40
C PHE A 127 3.56 -15.86 9.20
N GLN A 128 3.42 -16.83 8.29
CA GLN A 128 4.49 -17.79 7.98
C GLN A 128 5.75 -17.07 7.46
N TRP A 129 5.57 -16.05 6.65
CA TRP A 129 6.67 -15.27 6.07
C TRP A 129 7.44 -14.48 7.13
N ILE A 130 6.78 -13.76 7.99
CA ILE A 130 7.44 -12.94 9.03
C ILE A 130 8.07 -13.78 10.13
N SER A 131 7.51 -14.96 10.44
CA SER A 131 7.96 -15.82 11.53
C SER A 131 9.02 -16.83 11.14
N ARG A 132 9.36 -16.97 9.85
CA ARG A 132 10.24 -18.04 9.32
C ARG A 132 11.62 -18.16 9.99
N ASN A 133 12.16 -17.06 10.52
CA ASN A 133 13.45 -17.00 11.23
C ASN A 133 13.31 -16.44 12.64
N LEU A 134 12.12 -16.45 13.20
CA LEU A 134 11.76 -15.91 14.51
C LEU A 134 11.08 -17.00 15.35
N HIS A 135 10.55 -16.64 16.52
CA HIS A 135 9.76 -17.54 17.36
C HIS A 135 8.26 -17.39 17.04
N PRO A 136 7.66 -18.27 16.21
CA PRO A 136 6.29 -18.12 15.75
C PRO A 136 5.27 -18.15 16.90
N ASP A 137 5.49 -18.98 17.93
CA ASP A 137 4.60 -19.08 19.08
C ASP A 137 4.54 -17.78 19.88
N ASN A 138 5.66 -17.07 20.01
CA ASN A 138 5.71 -15.77 20.67
C ASN A 138 4.92 -14.71 19.89
N ILE A 139 5.11 -14.69 18.56
CA ILE A 139 4.37 -13.76 17.68
C ILE A 139 2.87 -14.08 17.74
N LEU A 140 2.50 -15.35 17.66
CA LEU A 140 1.11 -15.79 17.73
C LEU A 140 0.47 -15.46 19.09
N HIS A 141 1.22 -15.65 20.18
CA HIS A 141 0.79 -15.29 21.52
C HIS A 141 0.46 -13.79 21.63
N TRP A 142 1.37 -12.94 21.10
CA TRP A 142 1.16 -11.48 21.10
C TRP A 142 -0.02 -11.06 20.23
N LEU A 143 -0.17 -11.67 19.03
CA LEU A 143 -1.28 -11.39 18.13
C LEU A 143 -2.64 -11.83 18.68
N GLY A 144 -2.67 -12.88 19.52
CA GLY A 144 -3.91 -13.56 19.96
C GLY A 144 -4.61 -14.35 18.84
N GLY A 145 -4.15 -14.26 17.61
CA GLY A 145 -4.66 -14.97 16.43
C GLY A 145 -4.13 -14.37 15.14
N VAL A 146 -3.93 -15.21 14.13
CA VAL A 146 -3.35 -14.79 12.83
C VAL A 146 -4.21 -13.73 12.12
N ASP A 147 -5.53 -13.79 12.28
CA ASP A 147 -6.47 -12.85 11.68
C ASP A 147 -6.31 -11.40 12.21
N THR A 148 -5.61 -11.22 13.33
CA THR A 148 -5.25 -9.91 13.86
C THR A 148 -4.44 -9.10 12.85
N ILE A 149 -3.58 -9.75 12.06
CA ILE A 149 -2.81 -9.11 10.99
C ILE A 149 -3.74 -8.46 9.96
N TYR A 150 -4.77 -9.20 9.52
CA TYR A 150 -5.75 -8.68 8.57
C TYR A 150 -6.56 -7.53 9.17
N ARG A 151 -7.00 -7.65 10.43
CA ARG A 151 -7.75 -6.59 11.14
C ARG A 151 -6.95 -5.30 11.26
N TRP A 152 -5.64 -5.38 11.56
CA TRP A 152 -4.75 -4.22 11.59
C TRP A 152 -4.70 -3.51 10.24
N GLN A 153 -4.46 -4.24 9.16
CA GLN A 153 -4.43 -3.66 7.82
C GLN A 153 -5.78 -3.04 7.45
N GLU A 154 -6.91 -3.69 7.82
CA GLU A 154 -8.25 -3.17 7.57
C GLU A 154 -8.49 -1.83 8.26
N MET A 155 -8.02 -1.65 9.50
CA MET A 155 -8.14 -0.38 10.21
C MET A 155 -7.46 0.77 9.45
N TYR A 156 -6.28 0.53 8.86
CA TYR A 156 -5.59 1.54 8.04
C TYR A 156 -6.30 1.77 6.71
N ASN A 157 -6.79 0.71 6.07
CA ASN A 157 -7.57 0.82 4.85
C ASN A 157 -8.85 1.65 5.07
N MET A 158 -9.59 1.38 6.13
CA MET A 158 -10.76 2.17 6.51
C MET A 158 -10.40 3.65 6.77
N LYS A 159 -9.24 3.89 7.39
CA LYS A 159 -8.75 5.26 7.60
C LYS A 159 -8.48 5.99 6.29
N VAL A 160 -7.94 5.32 5.27
CA VAL A 160 -7.76 5.89 3.92
C VAL A 160 -9.11 6.32 3.33
N LEU A 161 -10.13 5.46 3.40
CA LEU A 161 -11.48 5.77 2.90
C LEU A 161 -12.12 6.95 3.64
N LEU A 162 -12.05 6.96 4.98
CA LEU A 162 -12.57 8.05 5.79
C LEU A 162 -11.87 9.39 5.53
N LEU A 163 -10.56 9.37 5.30
CA LEU A 163 -9.79 10.57 4.92
C LEU A 163 -10.21 11.08 3.54
N ALA A 164 -10.37 10.19 2.57
CA ALA A 164 -10.82 10.55 1.24
C ALA A 164 -12.19 11.22 1.28
N GLN A 165 -13.12 10.65 2.01
CA GLN A 165 -14.46 11.23 2.22
C GLN A 165 -14.40 12.60 2.91
N LYS A 166 -13.64 12.70 4.02
CA LYS A 166 -13.51 13.93 4.82
C LYS A 166 -12.88 15.07 4.05
N LEU A 167 -11.90 14.77 3.19
CA LEU A 167 -11.14 15.77 2.44
C LEU A 167 -11.62 15.93 0.99
N HIS A 168 -12.71 15.25 0.61
CA HIS A 168 -13.28 15.25 -0.74
C HIS A 168 -12.24 14.90 -1.83
N VAL A 169 -11.46 13.83 -1.59
CA VAL A 169 -10.44 13.36 -2.49
C VAL A 169 -10.91 12.08 -3.18
N PRO A 170 -10.72 11.94 -4.51
CA PRO A 170 -11.06 10.72 -5.23
C PRO A 170 -10.32 9.49 -4.69
N VAL A 171 -10.97 8.33 -4.76
CA VAL A 171 -10.41 7.04 -4.38
C VAL A 171 -10.49 6.07 -5.55
N VAL A 172 -9.42 5.32 -5.78
CA VAL A 172 -9.45 4.10 -6.58
C VAL A 172 -9.54 2.92 -5.62
N ASP A 173 -10.64 2.18 -5.69
CA ASP A 173 -10.90 1.06 -4.78
C ASP A 173 -10.30 -0.24 -5.31
N ILE A 174 -9.02 -0.43 -5.01
CA ILE A 174 -8.28 -1.67 -5.30
C ILE A 174 -8.78 -2.81 -4.42
N ARG A 175 -9.08 -2.53 -3.14
CA ARG A 175 -9.45 -3.57 -2.18
C ARG A 175 -10.71 -4.31 -2.58
N SER A 176 -11.80 -3.60 -2.84
CA SER A 176 -13.05 -4.22 -3.27
C SER A 176 -12.90 -4.99 -4.58
N ALA A 177 -12.10 -4.47 -5.53
CA ALA A 177 -11.81 -5.17 -6.77
C ALA A 177 -11.13 -6.53 -6.52
N PHE A 178 -10.17 -6.61 -5.59
CA PHE A 178 -9.52 -7.87 -5.21
C PHE A 178 -10.49 -8.80 -4.49
N LEU A 179 -11.22 -8.30 -3.50
CA LEU A 179 -12.15 -9.11 -2.70
C LEU A 179 -13.30 -9.69 -3.53
N ALA A 180 -13.69 -9.02 -4.61
CA ALA A 180 -14.66 -9.54 -5.57
C ALA A 180 -14.12 -10.71 -6.42
N GLN A 181 -12.79 -10.95 -6.44
CA GLN A 181 -12.23 -12.09 -7.15
C GLN A 181 -12.33 -13.34 -6.31
N HIS A 182 -12.97 -14.38 -6.82
CA HIS A 182 -12.93 -15.69 -6.19
C HIS A 182 -11.48 -16.19 -6.14
N GLY A 183 -10.97 -16.41 -4.93
CA GLY A 183 -9.57 -16.86 -4.75
C GLY A 183 -8.53 -15.75 -5.01
N TYR A 184 -8.81 -14.50 -4.60
CA TYR A 184 -7.87 -13.35 -4.75
C TYR A 184 -6.44 -13.64 -4.27
N GLN A 185 -6.26 -14.62 -3.38
CA GLN A 185 -4.97 -15.07 -2.88
C GLN A 185 -4.03 -15.52 -4.00
N ALA A 186 -4.56 -15.96 -5.15
CA ALA A 186 -3.78 -16.29 -6.34
C ALA A 186 -3.16 -15.06 -7.03
N LEU A 187 -3.57 -13.85 -6.64
CA LEU A 187 -3.00 -12.59 -7.11
C LEU A 187 -1.86 -12.08 -6.21
N LEU A 188 -1.59 -12.76 -5.09
CA LEU A 188 -0.51 -12.42 -4.15
C LEU A 188 0.69 -13.34 -4.33
N CYS A 189 1.86 -12.83 -3.94
CA CYS A 189 3.09 -13.61 -3.79
C CYS A 189 2.98 -14.57 -2.59
N GLU A 190 3.99 -15.41 -2.41
CA GLU A 190 4.06 -16.35 -1.29
C GLU A 190 4.12 -15.68 0.08
N ASP A 191 4.65 -14.45 0.15
CA ASP A 191 4.68 -13.64 1.37
C ASP A 191 3.28 -13.16 1.83
N GLY A 192 2.25 -13.33 1.00
CA GLY A 192 0.86 -12.99 1.33
C GLY A 192 0.53 -11.50 1.34
N ILE A 193 1.47 -10.61 1.04
CA ILE A 193 1.25 -9.15 1.05
C ILE A 193 1.54 -8.46 -0.27
N HIS A 194 2.57 -8.89 -1.00
CA HIS A 194 2.88 -8.28 -2.28
C HIS A 194 2.03 -8.90 -3.39
N PRO A 195 1.40 -8.09 -4.25
CA PRO A 195 0.79 -8.59 -5.46
C PRO A 195 1.85 -9.25 -6.35
N ASN A 196 1.54 -10.40 -6.93
CA ASN A 196 2.38 -11.00 -7.97
C ASN A 196 2.17 -10.31 -9.32
N ARG A 197 2.82 -10.77 -10.40
CA ARG A 197 2.68 -10.16 -11.73
C ARG A 197 1.22 -10.04 -12.18
N LYS A 198 0.38 -11.06 -11.95
CA LYS A 198 -1.05 -11.03 -12.27
C LYS A 198 -1.79 -10.00 -11.41
N GLY A 199 -1.47 -9.95 -10.11
CA GLY A 199 -2.03 -8.99 -9.16
C GLY A 199 -1.68 -7.55 -9.53
N HIS A 200 -0.43 -7.25 -9.89
CA HIS A 200 -0.04 -5.93 -10.36
C HIS A 200 -0.79 -5.54 -11.65
N ARG A 201 -0.85 -6.44 -12.64
CA ARG A 201 -1.63 -6.18 -13.85
C ARG A 201 -3.10 -5.91 -13.55
N PHE A 202 -3.68 -6.64 -12.59
CA PHE A 202 -5.05 -6.44 -12.15
C PHE A 202 -5.23 -5.05 -11.50
N ILE A 203 -4.30 -4.61 -10.64
CA ILE A 203 -4.30 -3.26 -10.04
C ILE A 203 -4.29 -2.18 -11.11
N TYR A 204 -3.35 -2.23 -12.05
CA TYR A 204 -3.25 -1.22 -13.11
C TYR A 204 -4.50 -1.20 -13.99
N LYS A 205 -5.08 -2.36 -14.31
CA LYS A 205 -6.37 -2.44 -15.01
C LYS A 205 -7.48 -1.76 -14.21
N THR A 206 -7.55 -2.00 -12.91
CA THR A 206 -8.55 -1.38 -12.02
C THR A 206 -8.39 0.14 -11.98
N ILE A 207 -7.15 0.63 -11.85
CA ILE A 207 -6.85 2.07 -11.87
C ILE A 207 -7.35 2.68 -13.19
N MET A 208 -7.00 2.08 -14.32
CA MET A 208 -7.40 2.59 -15.64
C MET A 208 -8.92 2.56 -15.82
N GLN A 209 -9.62 1.53 -15.36
CA GLN A 209 -11.07 1.42 -15.48
C GLN A 209 -11.82 2.43 -14.62
N GLN A 210 -11.37 2.67 -13.38
CA GLN A 210 -12.04 3.60 -12.46
C GLN A 210 -11.66 5.05 -12.74
N TYR A 211 -10.52 5.31 -13.36
CA TYR A 211 -9.98 6.64 -13.55
C TYR A 211 -10.01 7.18 -14.98
N HIS A 212 -10.26 6.33 -15.97
CA HIS A 212 -10.36 6.74 -17.39
C HIS A 212 -11.51 7.72 -17.70
N PRO A 213 -12.65 7.77 -16.97
CA PRO A 213 -13.70 8.72 -17.25
C PRO A 213 -13.32 10.19 -17.02
N CYS A 214 -12.28 10.46 -16.21
CA CYS A 214 -11.84 11.83 -15.91
C CYS A 214 -10.84 12.40 -16.91
N LEU A 215 -10.40 11.62 -17.90
CA LEU A 215 -9.45 12.03 -18.93
C LEU A 215 -10.11 12.42 -20.26
N GLN A 216 -11.46 12.38 -20.35
CA GLN A 216 -12.22 12.66 -21.58
C GLN A 216 -12.98 13.99 -21.55
N ASN A 217 -12.67 14.90 -20.61
CA ASN A 217 -13.24 16.26 -20.60
C ASN A 217 -12.16 17.31 -20.74
#